data_96b2ccbd7c700defb0a9113cb39b6eed
#
_entry.id   96b2ccbd7c700defb0a9113cb39b6eed
#
_cell.length_a   1.000
_cell.length_b   1.000
_cell.length_c   1.000
_cell.angle_alpha   90.00
_cell.angle_beta   90.00
_cell.angle_gamma   90.00
#
_symmetry.space_group_name_H-M   'P 1'
#
loop_
_entity.id
_entity.type
_entity.pdbx_description
1 polymer ?
#
loop_
_entity_poly.entity_id
_entity_poly.type
_entity_poly.pdbx_seq_one_letter_code
_entity_poly.pdbx_strand_id
1 'polypeptide(L)'
;MLVVDIPSGYIMLQPDGNKVVRSGVIPQMRDSDVTKPGKTIWYFDHVPSYTQCFDHTVRRYFPVANITRTRHAVIIEPLRPERFFIRTFNATSLYILSVCEVCGSYQCPYCPYYSPANTVTTSHLIILLAAVITLLGFQTSFSSSVSRSNNASRNIG
;
A
#
# COMPACT_ATOMS: atom_id res chain seq x y z
N MET A 1 -25.44 -15.76 -16.91
CA MET A 1 -24.95 -14.68 -16.03
C MET A 1 -23.53 -15.03 -15.57
N LEU A 2 -22.60 -14.09 -15.68
CA LEU A 2 -21.23 -14.20 -15.16
C LEU A 2 -21.06 -13.21 -14.00
N VAL A 3 -20.68 -13.70 -12.85
CA VAL A 3 -20.39 -12.88 -11.66
C VAL A 3 -18.88 -12.92 -11.44
N VAL A 4 -18.25 -11.76 -11.36
CA VAL A 4 -16.80 -11.63 -11.15
C VAL A 4 -16.57 -10.83 -9.89
N ASP A 5 -15.80 -11.38 -8.96
CA ASP A 5 -15.41 -10.68 -7.75
C ASP A 5 -14.40 -9.57 -8.06
N ILE A 6 -14.60 -8.40 -7.44
CA ILE A 6 -13.68 -7.27 -7.50
C ILE A 6 -12.85 -7.25 -6.21
N PRO A 7 -11.54 -7.01 -6.27
CA PRO A 7 -10.71 -6.89 -5.08
C PRO A 7 -11.15 -5.75 -4.16
N SER A 8 -11.00 -5.92 -2.85
CA SER A 8 -11.30 -4.88 -1.86
C SER A 8 -10.52 -3.60 -2.16
N GLY A 9 -11.17 -2.46 -2.02
CA GLY A 9 -10.59 -1.15 -2.35
C GLY A 9 -10.65 -0.78 -3.83
N TYR A 10 -11.09 -1.70 -4.69
CA TYR A 10 -11.34 -1.44 -6.12
C TYR A 10 -12.83 -1.38 -6.40
N ILE A 11 -13.18 -0.59 -7.39
CA ILE A 11 -14.55 -0.48 -7.89
C ILE A 11 -14.55 -0.54 -9.41
N MET A 12 -15.64 -0.94 -9.96
CA MET A 12 -15.98 -0.74 -11.36
C MET A 12 -17.10 0.28 -11.45
N LEU A 13 -17.00 1.21 -12.37
CA LEU A 13 -18.06 2.20 -12.59
C LEU A 13 -19.01 1.71 -13.66
N GLN A 14 -20.30 2.05 -13.53
CA GLN A 14 -21.31 1.66 -14.52
C GLN A 14 -20.96 2.12 -15.95
N PRO A 15 -20.41 3.33 -16.18
CA PRO A 15 -19.97 3.71 -17.52
C PRO A 15 -18.89 2.80 -18.11
N ASP A 16 -17.98 2.27 -17.29
CA ASP A 16 -16.93 1.36 -17.74
C ASP A 16 -17.55 -0.01 -18.13
N GLY A 17 -18.52 -0.51 -17.34
CA GLY A 17 -19.30 -1.70 -17.70
C GLY A 17 -20.08 -1.53 -18.99
N ASN A 18 -20.80 -0.44 -19.11
CA ASN A 18 -21.57 -0.12 -20.33
C ASN A 18 -20.68 0.02 -21.57
N LYS A 19 -19.45 0.51 -21.40
CA LYS A 19 -18.46 0.58 -22.50
C LYS A 19 -18.09 -0.80 -23.00
N VAL A 20 -17.89 -1.78 -22.13
CA VAL A 20 -17.60 -3.15 -22.51
C VAL A 20 -18.77 -3.75 -23.30
N VAL A 21 -20.00 -3.61 -22.81
CA VAL A 21 -21.21 -4.09 -23.50
C VAL A 21 -21.33 -3.47 -24.89
N ARG A 22 -21.18 -2.14 -24.99
CA ARG A 22 -21.29 -1.40 -26.24
C ARG A 22 -20.16 -1.66 -27.23
N SER A 23 -19.02 -2.14 -26.76
CA SER A 23 -17.88 -2.45 -27.64
C SER A 23 -18.20 -3.57 -28.64
N GLY A 24 -19.22 -4.40 -28.35
CA GLY A 24 -19.62 -5.51 -29.20
C GLY A 24 -18.59 -6.63 -29.33
N VAL A 25 -17.53 -6.60 -28.50
CA VAL A 25 -16.48 -7.65 -28.48
C VAL A 25 -17.11 -9.02 -28.22
N ILE A 26 -18.14 -9.05 -27.38
CA ILE A 26 -18.97 -10.23 -27.16
C ILE A 26 -20.42 -9.89 -27.56
N PRO A 27 -20.87 -10.28 -28.74
CA PRO A 27 -22.21 -9.92 -29.21
C PRO A 27 -23.35 -10.47 -28.34
N GLN A 28 -23.09 -11.54 -27.60
CA GLN A 28 -24.06 -12.18 -26.69
C GLN A 28 -24.20 -11.46 -25.36
N MET A 29 -23.29 -10.52 -25.03
CA MET A 29 -23.37 -9.71 -23.82
C MET A 29 -24.44 -8.63 -23.96
N ARG A 30 -25.42 -8.63 -23.05
CA ARG A 30 -26.55 -7.71 -23.09
C ARG A 30 -26.41 -6.53 -22.16
N ASP A 31 -25.94 -6.80 -20.94
CA ASP A 31 -25.90 -5.78 -19.90
C ASP A 31 -24.82 -6.09 -18.86
N SER A 32 -24.51 -5.08 -18.06
CA SER A 32 -23.62 -5.18 -16.92
C SER A 32 -24.21 -4.49 -15.69
N ASP A 33 -24.13 -5.12 -14.54
CA ASP A 33 -24.54 -4.57 -13.25
C ASP A 33 -23.33 -4.47 -12.33
N VAL A 34 -23.00 -3.27 -11.91
CA VAL A 34 -21.91 -2.96 -10.98
C VAL A 34 -22.44 -2.42 -9.64
N THR A 35 -23.75 -2.47 -9.42
CA THR A 35 -24.38 -1.96 -8.20
C THR A 35 -24.09 -2.82 -6.97
N LYS A 36 -23.71 -4.08 -7.16
CA LYS A 36 -23.37 -4.99 -6.07
C LYS A 36 -21.94 -4.72 -5.57
N PRO A 37 -21.76 -4.40 -4.29
CA PRO A 37 -20.44 -4.10 -3.76
C PRO A 37 -19.48 -5.31 -3.92
N GLY A 38 -18.28 -5.04 -4.43
CA GLY A 38 -17.25 -6.05 -4.62
C GLY A 38 -17.51 -7.08 -5.71
N LYS A 39 -18.51 -6.87 -6.56
CA LYS A 39 -18.84 -7.78 -7.66
C LYS A 39 -19.26 -7.01 -8.90
N THR A 40 -18.98 -7.59 -10.06
CA THR A 40 -19.54 -7.17 -11.34
C THR A 40 -20.32 -8.33 -11.92
N ILE A 41 -21.51 -8.05 -12.42
CA ILE A 41 -22.39 -9.06 -13.03
C ILE A 41 -22.54 -8.73 -14.50
N TRP A 42 -22.33 -9.74 -15.35
CA TRP A 42 -22.48 -9.65 -16.79
C TRP A 42 -23.60 -10.57 -17.24
N TYR A 43 -24.52 -10.04 -18.00
CA TYR A 43 -25.67 -10.77 -18.53
C TYR A 43 -25.43 -11.15 -19.98
N PHE A 44 -25.64 -12.40 -20.30
CA PHE A 44 -25.50 -12.97 -21.65
C PHE A 44 -26.79 -13.64 -22.05
N ASP A 45 -27.14 -13.54 -23.32
CA ASP A 45 -28.25 -14.32 -23.88
C ASP A 45 -27.94 -15.81 -23.85
N HIS A 46 -26.74 -16.15 -24.26
CA HIS A 46 -26.21 -17.51 -24.23
C HIS A 46 -24.69 -17.50 -24.13
N VAL A 47 -24.12 -18.56 -23.62
CA VAL A 47 -22.66 -18.76 -23.58
C VAL A 47 -22.25 -19.60 -24.78
N PRO A 48 -21.38 -19.10 -25.67
CA PRO A 48 -20.93 -19.84 -26.83
C PRO A 48 -20.03 -21.01 -26.44
N SER A 49 -19.93 -22.01 -27.32
CA SER A 49 -19.07 -23.17 -27.13
C SER A 49 -17.58 -22.89 -27.37
N TYR A 50 -17.24 -21.75 -27.95
CA TYR A 50 -15.86 -21.33 -28.23
C TYR A 50 -15.41 -20.26 -27.23
N THR A 51 -14.09 -20.18 -27.03
CA THR A 51 -13.48 -19.23 -26.10
C THR A 51 -13.64 -17.80 -26.60
N GLN A 52 -14.19 -16.95 -25.74
CA GLN A 52 -14.22 -15.51 -25.94
C GLN A 52 -13.55 -14.82 -24.77
N CYS A 53 -12.88 -13.70 -25.04
CA CYS A 53 -12.22 -12.87 -24.04
C CYS A 53 -12.69 -11.43 -24.17
N PHE A 54 -12.82 -10.77 -23.03
CA PHE A 54 -13.05 -9.33 -22.97
C PHE A 54 -12.29 -8.75 -21.79
N ASP A 55 -11.92 -7.49 -21.91
CA ASP A 55 -11.22 -6.76 -20.84
C ASP A 55 -12.19 -5.81 -20.15
N HIS A 56 -12.06 -5.71 -18.85
CA HIS A 56 -12.79 -4.71 -18.08
C HIS A 56 -11.83 -3.99 -17.13
N THR A 57 -12.13 -2.72 -16.86
CA THR A 57 -11.27 -1.88 -16.02
C THR A 57 -11.87 -1.74 -14.63
N VAL A 58 -11.09 -2.08 -13.63
CA VAL A 58 -11.36 -1.76 -12.22
C VAL A 58 -10.45 -0.63 -11.77
N ARG A 59 -10.98 0.30 -10.98
CA ARG A 59 -10.26 1.46 -10.49
C ARG A 59 -10.03 1.33 -9.00
N ARG A 60 -8.85 1.70 -8.55
CA ARG A 60 -8.59 1.79 -7.12
C ARG A 60 -9.32 3.00 -6.55
N TYR A 61 -10.18 2.78 -5.58
CA TYR A 61 -10.97 3.82 -4.94
C TYR A 61 -10.39 4.24 -3.60
N PHE A 62 -9.98 3.28 -2.78
CA PHE A 62 -9.34 3.56 -1.51
C PHE A 62 -8.26 2.51 -1.20
N PRO A 63 -7.23 2.87 -0.41
CA PRO A 63 -6.19 1.93 -0.03
C PRO A 63 -6.74 0.90 0.97
N VAL A 64 -6.41 -0.37 0.73
CA VAL A 64 -6.72 -1.48 1.64
C VAL A 64 -5.45 -2.29 1.83
N ALA A 65 -5.13 -2.59 3.08
CA ALA A 65 -4.00 -3.46 3.41
C ALA A 65 -4.35 -4.94 3.20
N ASN A 66 -3.33 -5.75 2.94
CA ASN A 66 -3.42 -7.21 2.88
C ASN A 66 -4.52 -7.72 1.95
N ILE A 67 -4.68 -7.10 0.78
CA ILE A 67 -5.66 -7.54 -0.22
C ILE A 67 -5.35 -8.96 -0.66
N THR A 68 -6.32 -9.88 -0.51
CA THR A 68 -6.19 -11.23 -1.05
C THR A 68 -6.19 -11.19 -2.58
N ARG A 69 -5.24 -11.88 -3.21
CA ARG A 69 -5.12 -11.92 -4.67
C ARG A 69 -6.15 -12.84 -5.32
N THR A 70 -6.50 -13.91 -4.61
CA THR A 70 -7.45 -14.92 -5.14
C THR A 70 -8.88 -14.39 -5.09
N ARG A 71 -9.55 -14.47 -6.22
CA ARG A 71 -10.94 -14.07 -6.45
C ARG A 71 -11.67 -15.15 -7.23
N HIS A 72 -12.99 -15.03 -7.29
CA HIS A 72 -13.85 -15.99 -7.97
C HIS A 72 -14.55 -15.35 -9.15
N ALA A 73 -14.66 -16.13 -10.20
CA ALA A 73 -15.57 -15.89 -11.32
C ALA A 73 -16.55 -17.05 -11.38
N VAL A 74 -17.83 -16.74 -11.42
CA VAL A 74 -18.90 -17.73 -11.38
C VAL A 74 -19.83 -17.51 -12.56
N ILE A 75 -19.99 -18.54 -13.39
CA ILE A 75 -21.03 -18.57 -14.43
C ILE A 75 -22.22 -19.33 -13.87
N ILE A 76 -23.39 -18.74 -13.92
CA ILE A 76 -24.64 -19.31 -13.42
C ILE A 76 -25.72 -19.16 -14.47
N GLU A 77 -26.53 -20.20 -14.66
CA GLU A 77 -27.80 -20.12 -15.40
C GLU A 77 -28.89 -19.61 -14.45
N PRO A 78 -29.44 -18.39 -14.61
CA PRO A 78 -30.37 -17.81 -13.63
C PRO A 78 -31.66 -18.62 -13.43
N LEU A 79 -32.12 -19.29 -14.49
CA LEU A 79 -33.33 -20.11 -14.43
C LEU A 79 -33.09 -21.51 -13.86
N ARG A 80 -31.81 -21.91 -13.78
CA ARG A 80 -31.36 -23.21 -13.27
C ARG A 80 -30.10 -23.03 -12.44
N PRO A 81 -30.21 -22.46 -11.24
CA PRO A 81 -29.05 -22.07 -10.42
C PRO A 81 -28.18 -23.27 -10.00
N GLU A 82 -28.67 -24.48 -10.11
CA GLU A 82 -27.89 -25.71 -9.94
C GLU A 82 -26.84 -25.91 -11.05
N ARG A 83 -26.99 -25.21 -12.19
CA ARG A 83 -26.02 -25.20 -13.28
C ARG A 83 -25.11 -24.01 -13.14
N PHE A 84 -24.00 -24.24 -12.50
CA PHE A 84 -22.98 -23.20 -12.33
C PHE A 84 -21.58 -23.77 -12.53
N PHE A 85 -20.65 -22.87 -12.86
CA PHE A 85 -19.23 -23.17 -12.91
C PHE A 85 -18.47 -22.08 -12.20
N ILE A 86 -17.59 -22.47 -11.29
CA ILE A 86 -16.76 -21.53 -10.50
C ILE A 86 -15.31 -21.70 -10.93
N ARG A 87 -14.65 -20.58 -11.15
CA ARG A 87 -13.21 -20.52 -11.34
C ARG A 87 -12.58 -19.50 -10.42
N THR A 88 -11.50 -19.91 -9.76
CA THR A 88 -10.66 -19.00 -9.01
C THR A 88 -9.61 -18.39 -9.92
N PHE A 89 -9.28 -17.12 -9.69
CA PHE A 89 -8.21 -16.45 -10.42
C PHE A 89 -7.40 -15.57 -9.47
N ASN A 90 -6.15 -15.32 -9.82
CA ASN A 90 -5.25 -14.45 -9.09
C ASN A 90 -5.02 -13.17 -9.89
N ALA A 91 -5.24 -12.04 -9.24
CA ALA A 91 -4.90 -10.75 -9.80
C ALA A 91 -3.44 -10.40 -9.43
N THR A 92 -2.50 -10.89 -10.22
CA THR A 92 -1.06 -10.72 -9.96
C THR A 92 -0.57 -9.28 -10.10
N SER A 93 -1.29 -8.47 -10.86
CA SER A 93 -0.97 -7.05 -11.11
C SER A 93 -1.52 -6.08 -10.06
N LEU A 94 -2.24 -6.57 -9.03
CA LEU A 94 -2.73 -5.71 -7.96
C LEU A 94 -1.59 -5.16 -7.12
N TYR A 95 -1.62 -3.87 -6.89
CA TYR A 95 -0.74 -3.22 -5.93
C TYR A 95 -1.20 -3.57 -4.50
N ILE A 96 -0.34 -4.30 -3.79
CA ILE A 96 -0.62 -4.72 -2.41
C ILE A 96 0.09 -3.76 -1.47
N LEU A 97 -0.69 -3.13 -0.59
CA LEU A 97 -0.18 -2.30 0.49
C LEU A 97 -0.01 -3.11 1.76
N SER A 98 1.05 -2.81 2.50
CA SER A 98 1.18 -3.27 3.88
C SER A 98 0.27 -2.48 4.82
N VAL A 99 0.04 -3.01 6.02
CA VAL A 99 -0.74 -2.30 7.05
C VAL A 99 -0.10 -0.95 7.39
N CYS A 100 1.23 -0.88 7.43
CA CYS A 100 1.97 0.33 7.74
C CYS A 100 1.82 1.42 6.67
N GLU A 101 1.81 1.04 5.40
CA GLU A 101 1.57 1.98 4.30
C GLU A 101 0.14 2.55 4.30
N VAL A 102 -0.85 1.74 4.68
CA VAL A 102 -2.24 2.18 4.76
C VAL A 102 -2.47 3.08 5.97
N CYS A 103 -1.95 2.71 7.12
CA CYS A 103 -2.12 3.46 8.35
C CYS A 103 -1.37 4.79 8.31
N GLY A 104 -0.11 4.79 7.87
CA GLY A 104 0.69 6.01 7.69
C GLY A 104 0.89 6.85 8.97
N SER A 105 0.70 6.26 10.16
CA SER A 105 0.70 6.97 11.44
C SER A 105 1.57 6.26 12.47
N TYR A 106 2.20 7.07 13.35
CA TYR A 106 2.92 6.57 14.53
C TYR A 106 2.03 5.81 15.53
N GLN A 107 0.72 5.94 15.42
CA GLN A 107 -0.25 5.22 16.25
C GLN A 107 -0.45 3.76 15.81
N CYS A 108 0.16 3.35 14.70
CA CYS A 108 0.12 1.97 14.24
C CYS A 108 1.11 1.12 15.03
N PRO A 109 0.68 0.27 15.99
CA PRO A 109 1.58 -0.41 16.94
C PRO A 109 2.53 -1.41 16.28
N TYR A 110 2.25 -1.82 15.04
CA TYR A 110 3.03 -2.82 14.31
C TYR A 110 3.96 -2.21 13.24
N CYS A 111 4.09 -0.88 13.20
CA CYS A 111 4.85 -0.21 12.17
C CYS A 111 6.13 0.40 12.75
N PRO A 112 7.29 -0.28 12.62
CA PRO A 112 8.53 0.13 13.25
C PRO A 112 9.04 1.50 12.79
N TYR A 113 8.67 1.94 11.58
CA TYR A 113 9.06 3.25 11.03
C TYR A 113 8.40 4.43 11.73
N TYR A 114 7.30 4.22 12.44
CA TYR A 114 6.56 5.25 13.17
C TYR A 114 6.69 5.11 14.69
N SER A 115 7.52 4.17 15.15
CA SER A 115 7.77 4.00 16.58
C SER A 115 8.62 5.17 17.11
N PRO A 116 8.20 5.86 18.17
CA PRO A 116 8.97 6.98 18.75
C PRO A 116 10.34 6.53 19.30
N ALA A 117 10.58 5.22 19.45
CA ALA A 117 11.86 4.69 19.89
C ALA A 117 13.04 5.03 18.95
N ASN A 118 12.79 5.22 17.67
CA ASN A 118 13.84 5.59 16.72
C ASN A 118 14.27 7.07 16.79
N THR A 119 13.43 7.93 17.37
CA THR A 119 13.78 9.35 17.58
C THR A 119 14.61 9.56 18.82
N VAL A 120 14.51 8.67 19.81
CA VAL A 120 15.26 8.79 21.08
C VAL A 120 16.75 8.44 20.91
N THR A 121 17.08 7.48 20.06
CA THR A 121 18.49 7.07 19.85
C THR A 121 19.32 8.16 19.18
N THR A 122 18.75 8.86 18.19
CA THR A 122 19.43 9.99 17.53
C THR A 122 19.64 11.18 18.48
N SER A 123 18.68 11.45 19.36
CA SER A 123 18.79 12.53 20.35
C SER A 123 19.88 12.24 21.38
N HIS A 124 19.98 11.01 21.87
CA HIS A 124 21.05 10.63 22.81
C HIS A 124 22.44 10.68 22.19
N LEU A 125 22.57 10.33 20.91
CA LEU A 125 23.83 10.42 20.19
C LEU A 125 24.32 11.86 20.02
N ILE A 126 23.41 12.78 19.74
CA ILE A 126 23.72 14.21 19.63
C ILE A 126 24.12 14.79 20.98
N ILE A 127 23.43 14.43 22.06
CA ILE A 127 23.77 14.88 23.41
C ILE A 127 25.15 14.37 23.85
N LEU A 128 25.47 13.09 23.60
CA LEU A 128 26.78 12.51 23.88
C LEU A 128 27.89 13.19 23.08
N LEU A 129 27.68 13.46 21.80
CA LEU A 129 28.64 14.20 20.96
C LEU A 129 28.87 15.62 21.48
N ALA A 130 27.83 16.33 21.86
CA ALA A 130 27.95 17.67 22.45
C ALA A 130 28.73 17.64 23.77
N ALA A 131 28.48 16.67 24.64
CA ALA A 131 29.21 16.49 25.89
C ALA A 131 30.69 16.22 25.68
N VAL A 132 31.04 15.38 24.70
CA VAL A 132 32.46 15.08 24.36
C VAL A 132 33.17 16.33 23.84
N ILE A 133 32.53 17.10 22.97
CA ILE A 133 33.10 18.35 22.43
C ILE A 133 33.36 19.37 23.53
N THR A 134 32.44 19.54 24.49
CA THR A 134 32.57 20.46 25.59
C THR A 134 33.71 20.02 26.52
N LEU A 135 33.87 18.73 26.81
CA LEU A 135 34.94 18.22 27.63
C LEU A 135 36.32 18.41 26.97
N LEU A 136 36.44 18.17 25.69
CA LEU A 136 37.70 18.39 24.94
C LEU A 136 38.05 19.87 24.86
N GLY A 137 37.06 20.74 24.67
CA GLY A 137 37.24 22.21 24.68
C GLY A 137 37.72 22.75 26.03
N PHE A 138 37.26 22.17 27.13
CA PHE A 138 37.68 22.55 28.48
C PHE A 138 39.14 22.16 28.76
N GLN A 139 39.59 21.01 28.25
CA GLN A 139 40.99 20.55 28.41
C GLN A 139 41.96 21.46 27.65
N THR A 140 41.63 21.92 26.46
CA THR A 140 42.49 22.82 25.68
C THR A 140 42.61 24.19 26.32
N SER A 141 41.54 24.71 26.94
CA SER A 141 41.55 25.97 27.65
C SER A 141 42.35 25.91 28.93
N PHE A 142 42.33 24.81 29.65
CA PHE A 142 43.11 24.60 30.87
C PHE A 142 44.62 24.50 30.57
N SER A 143 44.99 23.79 29.49
CA SER A 143 46.36 23.62 29.06
C SER A 143 47.01 24.94 28.65
N SER A 144 46.26 25.81 28.02
CA SER A 144 46.74 27.17 27.61
C SER A 144 46.93 28.12 28.77
N SER A 145 46.15 28.03 29.85
CA SER A 145 46.29 28.85 31.05
C SER A 145 47.52 28.45 31.89
N VAL A 146 47.82 27.17 31.97
CA VAL A 146 49.02 26.65 32.68
C VAL A 146 50.30 27.07 31.95
N SER A 147 50.32 27.05 30.60
CA SER A 147 51.49 27.50 29.82
C SER A 147 51.77 28.99 29.98
N ARG A 148 50.75 29.81 30.19
CA ARG A 148 50.90 31.25 30.39
C ARG A 148 51.46 31.63 31.78
N SER A 149 51.18 30.86 32.82
CA SER A 149 51.68 31.04 34.16
C SER A 149 53.18 30.76 34.29
N ASN A 150 53.66 29.76 33.54
CA ASN A 150 55.09 29.35 33.59
C ASN A 150 56.00 30.35 32.83
N ASN A 151 55.50 31.13 31.91
CA ASN A 151 56.30 32.19 31.23
C ASN A 151 56.41 33.51 32.02
N ALA A 152 55.47 33.78 32.92
CA ALA A 152 55.51 34.96 33.76
C ALA A 152 56.56 34.88 34.89
N SER A 153 56.96 33.69 35.31
CA SER A 153 57.92 33.46 36.41
C SER A 153 59.40 33.48 35.95
N ARG A 154 59.71 33.59 34.67
CA ARG A 154 61.10 33.62 34.13
C ARG A 154 61.64 34.99 33.82
N ASN A 155 60.90 36.05 34.04
CA ASN A 155 61.33 37.45 33.72
C ASN A 155 61.58 38.33 34.97
N ILE A 156 61.82 37.77 36.13
CA ILE A 156 62.25 38.50 37.30
C ILE A 156 63.53 37.81 37.81
N GLY A 157 64.67 38.25 37.28
CA GLY A 157 66.00 37.88 37.71
C GLY A 157 67.03 38.63 36.90
#